data_d64d20e50646ea3ce50c2b6b81b9c5c0
#
_entry.id   d64d20e50646ea3ce50c2b6b81b9c5c0
#
_cell.length_a   1.000
_cell.length_b   1.000
_cell.length_c   1.000
_cell.angle_alpha   90.00
_cell.angle_beta   90.00
_cell.angle_gamma   90.00
#
_symmetry.space_group_name_H-M   'P 1'
#
loop_
_entity.id
_entity.type
_entity.pdbx_description
1 polymer ?
#
loop_
_entity_poly.entity_id
_entity_poly.type
_entity_poly.pdbx_seq_one_letter_code
_entity_poly.pdbx_strand_id
1 'polypeptide(L)'
;QKENTNNLTSAIQDLGTTFIKLGQFLATRPDIIGEELTKNLEKLQDKLPPFSKSLAENIIREELGELTSKNIIEFSEPVAAASIAQVHFANIEVSGQKKDVAIKILRPNVEKVFNEELDALMFLAYIVESLIKKTKRLKLVEVVQLLREITNVEMDFRFEAAAASELYQNTKNVYFKFYRIKDANSFFFIFYCHCVLCI
;
A
#
# COMPACT_ATOMS: atom_id res chain seq x y z
N GLN A 1 -27.78 -3.72 -15.10
CA GLN A 1 -26.92 -2.73 -14.42
C GLN A 1 -25.96 -3.36 -13.41
N LYS A 2 -26.38 -4.28 -12.54
CA LYS A 2 -25.53 -4.98 -11.58
C LYS A 2 -24.41 -5.85 -12.24
N GLU A 3 -24.69 -6.42 -13.37
CA GLU A 3 -23.75 -7.29 -14.11
C GLU A 3 -22.58 -6.48 -14.72
N ASN A 4 -22.87 -5.29 -15.28
CA ASN A 4 -21.85 -4.40 -15.83
C ASN A 4 -20.92 -3.81 -14.75
N THR A 5 -21.41 -3.63 -13.53
CA THR A 5 -20.65 -3.06 -12.41
C THR A 5 -19.61 -4.05 -11.88
N ASN A 6 -19.99 -5.33 -11.79
CA ASN A 6 -19.05 -6.39 -11.38
C ASN A 6 -17.94 -6.58 -12.42
N ASN A 7 -18.24 -6.38 -13.70
CA ASN A 7 -17.27 -6.50 -14.79
C ASN A 7 -16.22 -5.37 -14.75
N LEU A 8 -16.62 -4.12 -14.39
CA LEU A 8 -15.67 -2.99 -14.31
C LEU A 8 -14.69 -3.15 -13.14
N THR A 9 -15.18 -3.47 -11.95
CA THR A 9 -14.32 -3.66 -10.78
C THR A 9 -13.38 -4.84 -10.96
N SER A 10 -13.85 -5.95 -11.54
CA SER A 10 -13.00 -7.10 -11.89
C SER A 10 -11.94 -6.72 -12.91
N ALA A 11 -12.31 -6.02 -13.97
CA ALA A 11 -11.35 -5.58 -14.99
C ALA A 11 -10.26 -4.66 -14.41
N ILE A 12 -10.62 -3.75 -13.50
CA ILE A 12 -9.66 -2.88 -12.82
C ILE A 12 -8.71 -3.70 -11.93
N GLN A 13 -9.23 -4.71 -11.22
CA GLN A 13 -8.41 -5.60 -10.40
C GLN A 13 -7.44 -6.43 -11.26
N ASP A 14 -7.87 -6.91 -12.40
CA ASP A 14 -7.05 -7.67 -13.35
C ASP A 14 -5.93 -6.82 -13.98
N LEU A 15 -6.14 -5.51 -14.10
CA LEU A 15 -5.12 -4.55 -14.58
C LEU A 15 -3.99 -4.31 -13.56
N GLY A 16 -4.19 -4.65 -12.29
CA GLY A 16 -3.14 -4.60 -11.28
C GLY A 16 -3.19 -3.39 -10.35
N THR A 17 -2.10 -3.25 -9.60
CA THR A 17 -1.99 -2.35 -8.44
C THR A 17 -2.28 -0.88 -8.76
N THR A 18 -1.69 -0.34 -9.82
CA THR A 18 -1.85 1.07 -10.20
C THR A 18 -3.29 1.41 -10.55
N PHE A 19 -3.97 0.51 -11.26
CA PHE A 19 -5.37 0.72 -11.65
C PHE A 19 -6.32 0.57 -10.47
N ILE A 20 -6.02 -0.32 -9.51
CA ILE A 20 -6.74 -0.40 -8.24
C ILE A 20 -6.62 0.94 -7.50
N LYS A 21 -5.42 1.47 -7.36
CA LYS A 21 -5.17 2.77 -6.70
C LYS A 21 -5.82 3.93 -7.46
N LEU A 22 -5.74 3.93 -8.79
CA LEU A 22 -6.46 4.92 -9.62
C LEU A 22 -7.97 4.84 -9.38
N GLY A 23 -8.54 3.64 -9.35
CA GLY A 23 -9.97 3.44 -9.09
C GLY A 23 -10.38 3.91 -7.70
N GLN A 24 -9.60 3.60 -6.67
CA GLN A 24 -9.81 4.07 -5.29
C GLN A 24 -9.72 5.59 -5.21
N PHE A 25 -8.72 6.20 -5.85
CA PHE A 25 -8.58 7.65 -5.92
C PHE A 25 -9.79 8.29 -6.62
N LEU A 26 -10.20 7.77 -7.78
CA LEU A 26 -11.36 8.28 -8.50
C LEU A 26 -12.68 8.09 -7.73
N ALA A 27 -12.80 7.05 -6.90
CA ALA A 27 -13.94 6.85 -6.01
C ALA A 27 -14.14 7.99 -5.00
N THR A 28 -13.12 8.78 -4.72
CA THR A 28 -13.21 9.98 -3.87
C THR A 28 -13.52 11.26 -4.67
N ARG A 29 -13.63 11.17 -6.00
CA ARG A 29 -13.72 12.32 -6.90
C ARG A 29 -14.97 12.27 -7.81
N PRO A 30 -16.18 12.39 -7.24
CA PRO A 30 -17.42 12.42 -8.03
C PRO A 30 -17.48 13.62 -8.99
N ASP A 31 -16.73 14.67 -8.75
CA ASP A 31 -16.57 15.83 -9.62
C ASP A 31 -15.91 15.48 -10.96
N ILE A 32 -15.10 14.43 -11.00
CA ILE A 32 -14.39 13.99 -12.22
C ILE A 32 -15.22 12.94 -12.98
N ILE A 33 -15.69 11.89 -12.29
CA ILE A 33 -16.27 10.71 -12.94
C ILE A 33 -17.80 10.60 -12.77
N GLY A 34 -18.41 11.46 -11.96
CA GLY A 34 -19.85 11.43 -11.65
C GLY A 34 -20.21 10.42 -10.55
N GLU A 35 -21.36 10.67 -9.89
CA GLU A 35 -21.77 9.90 -8.69
C GLU A 35 -22.01 8.41 -8.96
N GLU A 36 -22.55 8.06 -10.13
CA GLU A 36 -22.85 6.66 -10.46
C GLU A 36 -21.59 5.80 -10.55
N LEU A 37 -20.57 6.30 -11.24
CA LEU A 37 -19.29 5.59 -11.39
C LEU A 37 -18.53 5.56 -10.06
N THR A 38 -18.57 6.66 -9.28
CA THR A 38 -17.99 6.73 -7.94
C THR A 38 -18.52 5.61 -7.05
N LYS A 39 -19.85 5.44 -6.93
CA LYS A 39 -20.48 4.37 -6.14
C LYS A 39 -20.07 2.96 -6.59
N ASN A 40 -19.74 2.80 -7.86
CA ASN A 40 -19.26 1.53 -8.38
C ASN A 40 -17.82 1.27 -7.97
N LEU A 41 -16.97 2.29 -8.02
CA LEU A 41 -15.55 2.21 -7.64
C LEU A 41 -15.34 2.13 -6.12
N GLU A 42 -16.25 2.64 -5.29
CA GLU A 42 -16.24 2.45 -3.83
C GLU A 42 -16.21 0.97 -3.41
N LYS A 43 -16.70 0.08 -4.26
CA LYS A 43 -16.67 -1.37 -4.03
C LYS A 43 -15.33 -2.03 -4.39
N LEU A 44 -14.41 -1.26 -4.95
CA LEU A 44 -13.11 -1.77 -5.34
C LEU A 44 -12.29 -2.12 -4.09
N GLN A 45 -12.08 -3.41 -3.89
CA GLN A 45 -11.32 -3.89 -2.75
C GLN A 45 -9.82 -3.82 -3.03
N ASP A 46 -9.09 -3.35 -2.01
CA ASP A 46 -7.63 -3.36 -2.02
C ASP A 46 -7.11 -4.76 -1.62
N LYS A 47 -7.42 -5.76 -2.44
CA LYS A 47 -7.04 -7.15 -2.20
C LYS A 47 -6.41 -7.73 -3.45
N LEU A 48 -5.14 -8.08 -3.35
CA LEU A 48 -4.44 -8.88 -4.35
C LEU A 48 -3.95 -10.17 -3.71
N PRO A 49 -3.77 -11.25 -4.50
CA PRO A 49 -3.15 -12.48 -4.00
C PRO A 49 -1.82 -12.17 -3.32
N PRO A 50 -1.52 -12.80 -2.17
CA PRO A 50 -0.24 -12.63 -1.52
C PRO A 50 0.90 -13.18 -2.38
N PHE A 51 2.07 -12.57 -2.28
CA PHE A 51 3.30 -13.19 -2.80
C PHE A 51 3.84 -14.21 -1.79
N SER A 52 4.71 -15.12 -2.25
CA SER A 52 5.15 -16.26 -1.44
C SER A 52 5.90 -15.82 -0.18
N LYS A 53 5.74 -16.60 0.89
CA LYS A 53 6.48 -16.41 2.15
C LYS A 53 8.00 -16.44 1.91
N SER A 54 8.49 -17.33 1.07
CA SER A 54 9.93 -17.42 0.75
C SER A 54 10.47 -16.12 0.11
N LEU A 55 9.66 -15.46 -0.73
CA LEU A 55 10.04 -14.16 -1.30
C LEU A 55 10.03 -13.06 -0.23
N ALA A 56 9.06 -13.09 0.69
CA ALA A 56 9.02 -12.18 1.83
C ALA A 56 10.26 -12.32 2.72
N GLU A 57 10.67 -13.55 3.03
CA GLU A 57 11.87 -13.83 3.83
C GLU A 57 13.16 -13.36 3.12
N ASN A 58 13.24 -13.49 1.79
CA ASN A 58 14.37 -12.98 1.03
C ASN A 58 14.45 -11.45 1.08
N ILE A 59 13.31 -10.76 0.88
CA ILE A 59 13.23 -9.29 0.99
C ILE A 59 13.67 -8.85 2.39
N ILE A 60 13.17 -9.51 3.45
CA ILE A 60 13.61 -9.24 4.82
C ILE A 60 15.12 -9.35 4.98
N ARG A 61 15.70 -10.40 4.42
CA ARG A 61 17.15 -10.66 4.52
C ARG A 61 17.97 -9.62 3.76
N GLU A 62 17.50 -9.22 2.58
CA GLU A 62 18.17 -8.21 1.75
C GLU A 62 18.13 -6.83 2.42
N GLU A 63 16.97 -6.44 2.99
CA GLU A 63 16.78 -5.11 3.57
C GLU A 63 17.37 -4.96 4.98
N LEU A 64 17.21 -5.97 5.83
CA LEU A 64 17.69 -5.93 7.22
C LEU A 64 19.12 -6.46 7.40
N GLY A 65 19.63 -7.15 6.38
CA GLY A 65 20.89 -7.89 6.47
C GLY A 65 20.77 -9.20 7.28
N GLU A 66 21.72 -10.08 7.10
CA GLU A 66 21.71 -11.42 7.72
C GLU A 66 21.72 -11.40 9.26
N LEU A 67 22.43 -10.44 9.87
CA LEU A 67 22.56 -10.37 11.32
C LEU A 67 21.23 -9.98 12.00
N THR A 68 20.51 -9.04 11.41
CA THR A 68 19.23 -8.58 11.97
C THR A 68 18.11 -9.55 11.68
N SER A 69 18.10 -10.16 10.48
CA SER A 69 17.08 -11.16 10.10
C SER A 69 17.12 -12.42 10.96
N LYS A 70 18.27 -12.79 11.52
CA LYS A 70 18.41 -13.90 12.49
C LYS A 70 17.66 -13.68 13.80
N ASN A 71 17.32 -12.44 14.14
CA ASN A 71 16.50 -12.14 15.32
C ASN A 71 15.02 -12.47 15.11
N ILE A 72 14.60 -12.78 13.87
CA ILE A 72 13.26 -13.26 13.58
C ILE A 72 13.25 -14.78 13.81
N ILE A 73 12.61 -15.19 14.91
CA ILE A 73 12.58 -16.60 15.34
C ILE A 73 11.50 -17.39 14.58
N GLU A 74 10.31 -16.77 14.44
CA GLU A 74 9.17 -17.34 13.76
C GLU A 74 8.60 -16.32 12.79
N PHE A 75 8.18 -16.78 11.61
CA PHE A 75 7.58 -15.94 10.58
C PHE A 75 6.39 -16.67 9.97
N SER A 76 5.21 -16.04 10.03
CA SER A 76 3.94 -16.66 9.58
C SER A 76 3.79 -16.66 8.06
N GLU A 77 2.79 -17.40 7.57
CA GLU A 77 2.19 -17.10 6.27
C GLU A 77 1.58 -15.68 6.28
N PRO A 78 1.34 -15.07 5.09
CA PRO A 78 0.73 -13.75 5.03
C PRO A 78 -0.67 -13.76 5.67
N VAL A 79 -0.90 -12.86 6.63
CA VAL A 79 -2.19 -12.71 7.33
C VAL A 79 -3.10 -11.69 6.67
N ALA A 80 -2.51 -10.77 5.91
CA ALA A 80 -3.23 -9.80 5.08
C ALA A 80 -2.39 -9.46 3.85
N ALA A 81 -3.06 -9.22 2.72
CA ALA A 81 -2.43 -8.79 1.48
C ALA A 81 -3.27 -7.71 0.81
N ALA A 82 -2.64 -6.56 0.54
CA ALA A 82 -3.21 -5.42 -0.14
C ALA A 82 -2.56 -5.21 -1.52
N SER A 83 -2.93 -4.16 -2.23
CA SER A 83 -2.38 -3.86 -3.55
C SER A 83 -0.89 -3.58 -3.53
N ILE A 84 -0.38 -2.85 -2.53
CA ILE A 84 1.03 -2.43 -2.46
C ILE A 84 1.87 -3.23 -1.47
N ALA A 85 1.26 -3.94 -0.51
CA ALA A 85 1.98 -4.60 0.57
C ALA A 85 1.27 -5.84 1.09
N GLN A 86 1.98 -6.64 1.85
CA GLN A 86 1.38 -7.69 2.69
C GLN A 86 1.93 -7.67 4.10
N VAL A 87 1.22 -8.32 5.03
CA VAL A 87 1.54 -8.36 6.46
C VAL A 87 1.73 -9.79 6.90
N HIS A 88 2.75 -10.02 7.71
CA HIS A 88 3.04 -11.29 8.36
C HIS A 88 3.15 -11.09 9.87
N PHE A 89 2.72 -12.05 10.67
CA PHE A 89 3.10 -12.10 12.07
C PHE A 89 4.48 -12.74 12.22
N ALA A 90 5.23 -12.25 13.19
CA ALA A 90 6.54 -12.77 13.51
C ALA A 90 6.85 -12.71 15.01
N ASN A 91 7.73 -13.60 15.47
CA ASN A 91 8.36 -13.51 16.78
C ASN A 91 9.79 -13.03 16.58
N ILE A 92 10.13 -11.93 17.22
CA ILE A 92 11.51 -11.38 17.19
C ILE A 92 12.14 -11.42 18.58
N GLU A 93 13.46 -11.59 18.62
CA GLU A 93 14.24 -11.46 19.84
C GLU A 93 14.89 -10.08 19.93
N VAL A 94 14.53 -9.32 20.98
CA VAL A 94 15.12 -8.00 21.25
C VAL A 94 15.62 -7.98 22.68
N SER A 95 16.92 -7.81 22.86
CA SER A 95 17.56 -7.77 24.19
C SER A 95 17.25 -9.00 25.07
N GLY A 96 17.24 -10.20 24.46
CA GLY A 96 16.96 -11.46 25.14
C GLY A 96 15.46 -11.69 25.46
N GLN A 97 14.56 -10.86 24.98
CA GLN A 97 13.12 -11.02 25.14
C GLN A 97 12.44 -11.30 23.81
N LYS A 98 11.56 -12.30 23.79
CA LYS A 98 10.71 -12.59 22.65
C LYS A 98 9.54 -11.60 22.61
N LYS A 99 9.25 -11.10 21.38
CA LYS A 99 8.16 -10.15 21.14
C LYS A 99 7.41 -10.53 19.89
N ASP A 100 6.08 -10.52 20.00
CA ASP A 100 5.18 -10.69 18.86
C ASP A 100 5.09 -9.38 18.09
N VAL A 101 5.28 -9.45 16.79
CA VAL A 101 5.25 -8.29 15.90
C VAL A 101 4.50 -8.61 14.62
N ALA A 102 3.97 -7.57 13.97
CA ALA A 102 3.50 -7.63 12.60
C ALA A 102 4.53 -6.96 11.69
N ILE A 103 4.94 -7.65 10.64
CA ILE A 103 5.88 -7.16 9.65
C ILE A 103 5.12 -6.87 8.37
N LYS A 104 5.08 -5.59 7.98
CA LYS A 104 4.48 -5.13 6.72
C LYS A 104 5.58 -5.01 5.67
N ILE A 105 5.39 -5.67 4.54
CA ILE A 105 6.39 -5.79 3.48
C ILE A 105 5.81 -5.25 2.18
N LEU A 106 6.50 -4.30 1.57
CA LEU A 106 6.13 -3.76 0.26
C LEU A 106 6.26 -4.86 -0.81
N ARG A 107 5.36 -4.89 -1.78
CA ARG A 107 5.46 -5.82 -2.90
C ARG A 107 6.73 -5.57 -3.70
N PRO A 108 7.44 -6.64 -4.12
CA PRO A 108 8.65 -6.47 -4.91
C PRO A 108 8.33 -5.73 -6.22
N ASN A 109 9.22 -4.81 -6.59
CA ASN A 109 9.12 -4.00 -7.81
C ASN A 109 7.87 -3.10 -7.92
N VAL A 110 7.05 -2.96 -6.88
CA VAL A 110 5.80 -2.17 -6.94
C VAL A 110 6.08 -0.71 -7.31
N GLU A 111 7.12 -0.10 -6.77
CA GLU A 111 7.50 1.29 -7.12
C GLU A 111 7.86 1.44 -8.60
N LYS A 112 8.63 0.49 -9.14
CA LYS A 112 9.01 0.50 -10.55
C LYS A 112 7.78 0.37 -11.45
N VAL A 113 6.92 -0.61 -11.17
CA VAL A 113 5.68 -0.84 -11.93
C VAL A 113 4.78 0.38 -11.88
N PHE A 114 4.61 0.97 -10.68
CA PHE A 114 3.81 2.19 -10.52
C PHE A 114 4.35 3.35 -11.36
N ASN A 115 5.66 3.60 -11.32
CA ASN A 115 6.25 4.70 -12.07
C ASN A 115 6.09 4.51 -13.58
N GLU A 116 6.34 3.31 -14.10
CA GLU A 116 6.18 2.99 -15.52
C GLU A 116 4.72 3.15 -15.98
N GLU A 117 3.76 2.65 -15.20
CA GLU A 117 2.33 2.74 -15.53
C GLU A 117 1.79 4.17 -15.38
N LEU A 118 2.24 4.93 -14.36
CA LEU A 118 1.88 6.33 -14.20
C LEU A 118 2.48 7.22 -15.31
N ASP A 119 3.66 6.90 -15.83
CA ASP A 119 4.22 7.59 -16.98
C ASP A 119 3.38 7.38 -18.25
N ALA A 120 2.91 6.14 -18.46
CA ALA A 120 1.99 5.82 -19.55
C ALA A 120 0.64 6.54 -19.39
N LEU A 121 0.07 6.56 -18.16
CA LEU A 121 -1.16 7.30 -17.87
C LEU A 121 -0.98 8.81 -18.05
N MET A 122 0.17 9.37 -17.68
CA MET A 122 0.49 10.78 -17.86
C MET A 122 0.52 11.14 -19.35
N PHE A 123 1.17 10.32 -20.17
CA PHE A 123 1.21 10.49 -21.60
C PHE A 123 -0.19 10.46 -22.22
N LEU A 124 -1.02 9.50 -21.81
CA LEU A 124 -2.42 9.40 -22.25
C LEU A 124 -3.22 10.63 -21.82
N ALA A 125 -3.06 11.12 -20.60
CA ALA A 125 -3.73 12.31 -20.09
C ALA A 125 -3.39 13.55 -20.95
N TYR A 126 -2.12 13.73 -21.32
CA TYR A 126 -1.69 14.80 -22.23
C TYR A 126 -2.36 14.71 -23.60
N ILE A 127 -2.41 13.52 -24.19
CA ILE A 127 -3.07 13.32 -25.49
C ILE A 127 -4.56 13.68 -25.39
N VAL A 128 -5.26 13.16 -24.39
CA VAL A 128 -6.70 13.38 -24.22
C VAL A 128 -7.02 14.85 -24.00
N GLU A 129 -6.26 15.55 -23.15
CA GLU A 129 -6.46 17.00 -22.92
C GLU A 129 -6.11 17.85 -24.15
N SER A 130 -5.16 17.41 -24.96
CA SER A 130 -4.77 18.12 -26.19
C SER A 130 -5.81 17.99 -27.29
N LEU A 131 -6.39 16.79 -27.45
CA LEU A 131 -7.31 16.49 -28.55
C LEU A 131 -8.76 16.81 -28.21
N ILE A 132 -9.18 16.65 -26.95
CA ILE A 132 -10.58 16.75 -26.54
C ILE A 132 -10.78 18.00 -25.65
N LYS A 133 -11.20 19.11 -26.26
CA LYS A 133 -11.40 20.39 -25.53
C LYS A 133 -12.30 20.28 -24.31
N LYS A 134 -13.30 19.36 -24.32
CA LYS A 134 -14.24 19.15 -23.20
C LYS A 134 -13.56 18.54 -21.97
N THR A 135 -12.48 17.80 -22.13
CA THR A 135 -11.76 17.13 -21.02
C THR A 135 -10.79 18.07 -20.29
N LYS A 136 -10.44 19.22 -20.85
CA LYS A 136 -9.55 20.20 -20.20
C LYS A 136 -10.03 20.62 -18.81
N ARG A 137 -11.35 20.67 -18.59
CA ARG A 137 -11.93 20.99 -17.27
C ARG A 137 -11.63 19.92 -16.23
N LEU A 138 -11.38 18.67 -16.65
CA LEU A 138 -11.13 17.55 -15.76
C LEU A 138 -9.69 17.52 -15.24
N LYS A 139 -8.78 18.26 -15.91
CA LYS A 139 -7.38 18.40 -15.51
C LYS A 139 -6.72 17.03 -15.29
N LEU A 140 -6.85 16.13 -16.28
CA LEU A 140 -6.40 14.74 -16.17
C LEU A 140 -4.90 14.62 -15.85
N VAL A 141 -4.09 15.53 -16.37
CA VAL A 141 -2.66 15.61 -16.08
C VAL A 141 -2.44 15.89 -14.59
N GLU A 142 -3.16 16.87 -14.00
CA GLU A 142 -3.10 17.16 -12.56
C GLU A 142 -3.60 15.98 -11.72
N VAL A 143 -4.62 15.27 -12.20
CA VAL A 143 -5.17 14.06 -11.54
C VAL A 143 -4.11 12.95 -11.45
N VAL A 144 -3.41 12.66 -12.55
CA VAL A 144 -2.35 11.63 -12.56
C VAL A 144 -1.15 12.07 -11.72
N GLN A 145 -0.81 13.36 -11.75
CA GLN A 145 0.24 13.91 -10.89
C GLN A 145 -0.09 13.73 -9.40
N LEU A 146 -1.30 14.08 -9.00
CA LEU A 146 -1.75 13.91 -7.61
C LEU A 146 -1.79 12.45 -7.20
N LEU A 147 -2.21 11.53 -8.08
CA LEU A 147 -2.16 10.10 -7.83
C LEU A 147 -0.73 9.64 -7.57
N ARG A 148 0.25 10.12 -8.35
CA ARG A 148 1.67 9.82 -8.15
C ARG A 148 2.16 10.27 -6.77
N GLU A 149 1.82 11.49 -6.37
CA GLU A 149 2.22 12.04 -5.08
C GLU A 149 1.64 11.23 -3.91
N ILE A 150 0.33 10.92 -3.95
CA ILE A 150 -0.34 10.11 -2.93
C ILE A 150 0.29 8.71 -2.85
N THR A 151 0.51 8.06 -3.98
CA THR A 151 1.07 6.71 -4.02
C THR A 151 2.51 6.67 -3.49
N ASN A 152 3.33 7.66 -3.81
CA ASN A 152 4.69 7.76 -3.26
C ASN A 152 4.67 7.88 -1.73
N VAL A 153 3.74 8.65 -1.18
CA VAL A 153 3.56 8.75 0.28
C VAL A 153 3.09 7.43 0.89
N GLU A 154 2.16 6.72 0.24
CA GLU A 154 1.66 5.43 0.72
C GLU A 154 2.72 4.31 0.69
N MET A 155 3.66 4.35 -0.26
CA MET A 155 4.76 3.40 -0.35
C MET A 155 5.88 3.69 0.66
N ASP A 156 5.98 4.91 1.18
CA ASP A 156 6.95 5.25 2.22
C ASP A 156 6.40 4.98 3.63
N PHE A 157 6.63 3.78 4.13
CA PHE A 157 6.18 3.38 5.47
C PHE A 157 6.77 4.18 6.62
N ARG A 158 7.76 5.06 6.38
CA ARG A 158 8.30 5.95 7.41
C ARG A 158 7.26 6.96 7.88
N PHE A 159 6.35 7.40 7.00
CA PHE A 159 5.25 8.28 7.37
C PHE A 159 4.25 7.57 8.28
N GLU A 160 3.90 6.32 7.94
CA GLU A 160 3.02 5.49 8.77
C GLU A 160 3.65 5.23 10.15
N ALA A 161 4.98 4.94 10.18
CA ALA A 161 5.75 4.76 11.41
C ALA A 161 5.76 6.00 12.29
N ALA A 162 5.97 7.17 11.70
CA ALA A 162 5.99 8.43 12.41
C ALA A 162 4.62 8.77 13.02
N ALA A 163 3.54 8.64 12.22
CA ALA A 163 2.18 8.86 12.68
C ALA A 163 1.78 7.92 13.83
N ALA A 164 2.15 6.65 13.71
CA ALA A 164 1.88 5.66 14.74
C ALA A 164 2.69 5.92 16.02
N SER A 165 3.95 6.38 15.90
CA SER A 165 4.77 6.78 17.05
C SER A 165 4.19 8.00 17.77
N GLU A 166 3.70 8.99 17.02
CA GLU A 166 3.03 10.17 17.57
C GLU A 166 1.74 9.79 18.28
N LEU A 167 0.92 8.93 17.66
CA LEU A 167 -0.31 8.43 18.29
C LEU A 167 -0.01 7.71 19.62
N TYR A 168 1.04 6.88 19.64
CA TYR A 168 1.48 6.22 20.88
C TYR A 168 1.88 7.21 21.97
N GLN A 169 2.61 8.28 21.63
CA GLN A 169 3.01 9.30 22.61
C GLN A 169 1.82 10.08 23.15
N ASN A 170 0.84 10.37 22.30
CA ASN A 170 -0.35 11.16 22.66
C ASN A 170 -1.39 10.34 23.43
N THR A 171 -1.41 9.01 23.25
CA THR A 171 -2.38 8.11 23.89
C THR A 171 -1.76 7.26 24.99
N LYS A 172 -1.04 7.81 25.94
CA LYS A 172 -0.25 7.12 26.99
C LYS A 172 -0.84 5.83 27.61
N ASN A 173 -2.06 5.47 27.28
CA ASN A 173 -2.79 4.27 27.76
C ASN A 173 -3.11 3.24 26.66
N VAL A 174 -2.64 3.40 25.43
CA VAL A 174 -2.85 2.41 24.36
C VAL A 174 -1.53 1.69 24.13
N TYR A 175 -1.56 0.37 24.27
CA TYR A 175 -0.37 -0.50 24.24
C TYR A 175 0.14 -0.75 22.82
N PHE A 176 0.57 0.30 22.10
CA PHE A 176 1.28 0.17 20.83
C PHE A 176 2.75 0.58 21.01
N LYS A 177 3.68 -0.34 20.84
CA LYS A 177 5.10 -0.03 20.75
C LYS A 177 5.58 -0.22 19.31
N PHE A 178 6.10 0.84 18.72
CA PHE A 178 6.69 0.81 17.40
C PHE A 178 8.21 0.66 17.52
N TYR A 179 8.78 -0.30 16.80
CA TYR A 179 10.21 -0.43 16.66
C TYR A 179 10.62 0.08 15.28
N ARG A 180 11.35 1.18 15.27
CA ARG A 180 12.03 1.66 14.07
C ARG A 180 13.36 0.91 13.98
N ILE A 181 13.58 0.20 12.88
CA ILE A 181 14.91 -0.28 12.52
C ILE A 181 15.66 0.92 11.95
N LYS A 182 16.75 1.36 12.63
CA LYS A 182 17.44 2.62 12.34
C LYS A 182 18.01 2.74 10.94
N ASP A 183 18.28 1.63 10.26
CA ASP A 183 19.05 1.57 9.03
C ASP A 183 18.31 0.87 7.87
N ALA A 184 17.02 0.56 8.02
CA ALA A 184 16.23 -0.02 6.92
C ALA A 184 15.77 1.08 5.96
N ASN A 185 16.07 0.89 4.69
CA ASN A 185 15.44 1.62 3.60
C ASN A 185 13.91 1.45 3.69
N SER A 186 13.14 2.30 3.04
CA SER A 186 11.69 2.54 3.18
C SER A 186 10.74 1.32 3.20
N PHE A 187 11.23 0.10 3.08
CA PHE A 187 10.45 -1.09 2.72
C PHE A 187 9.86 -1.88 3.89
N PHE A 188 10.16 -1.52 5.14
CA PHE A 188 9.72 -2.30 6.29
C PHE A 188 9.10 -1.47 7.38
N PHE A 189 8.04 -2.02 7.94
CA PHE A 189 7.43 -1.53 9.15
C PHE A 189 7.14 -2.70 10.10
N ILE A 190 7.65 -2.62 11.34
CA ILE A 190 7.39 -3.62 12.37
C ILE A 190 6.49 -3.00 13.43
N PHE A 191 5.27 -3.53 13.56
CA PHE A 191 4.34 -3.19 14.61
C PHE A 191 4.47 -4.18 15.77
N TYR A 192 4.64 -3.67 16.97
CA TYR A 192 4.44 -4.45 18.18
C TYR A 192 3.03 -4.23 18.67
N CYS A 193 2.18 -5.24 18.57
CA CYS A 193 0.82 -5.20 19.07
C CYS A 193 0.69 -6.13 20.29
N HIS A 194 0.34 -5.57 21.46
CA HIS A 194 0.01 -6.34 22.65
C HIS A 194 -1.48 -6.67 22.74
N CYS A 195 -2.27 -6.24 21.77
CA CYS A 195 -3.69 -6.53 21.64
C CYS A 195 -4.04 -6.92 20.22
N VAL A 196 -4.59 -8.12 20.08
CA VAL A 196 -5.26 -8.61 18.87
C VAL A 196 -6.53 -7.79 18.67
N LEU A 197 -6.41 -6.64 18.03
CA LEU A 197 -7.57 -5.90 17.53
C LEU A 197 -7.08 -4.73 16.67
N CYS A 198 -6.73 -5.01 15.43
CA CYS A 198 -6.82 -4.10 14.29
C CYS A 198 -6.69 -4.93 13.01
N ILE A 199 -7.79 -5.52 12.62
CA ILE A 199 -8.07 -5.87 11.22
C ILE A 199 -9.26 -5.02 10.80
#